data_a051a45b7d81658798d6d01f43988b85
#
_entry.id   a051a45b7d81658798d6d01f43988b85
#
_cell.length_a   1.000
_cell.length_b   1.000
_cell.length_c   1.000
_cell.angle_alpha   90.00
_cell.angle_beta   90.00
_cell.angle_gamma   90.00
#
_symmetry.space_group_name_H-M   'P 1'
#
loop_
_entity.id
_entity.type
_entity.pdbx_description
1 polymer ?
#
loop_
_entity_poly.entity_id
_entity_poly.type
_entity_poly.pdbx_seq_one_letter_code
_entity_poly.pdbx_strand_id
1 'polypeptide(L)'
;KFILQDNDIVLVRKLEGYQEPVRISIQGEVNFPQNVIIEFKNTNFKQILDYVGGLTKYANLEASFLTRDGKVITLDFKNLNTSNTFIDGDEIFIASNKGIVSTLGAIENESNFIWVKSLRAKYYIKNSGGKIKKESSNSYIKYPNGKLSKINFFKNPKVLPNSIIITNR
;
A
#
# COMPACT_ATOMS: atom_id res chain seq x y z
N LYS A 1 -33.86 -27.30 24.06
CA LYS A 1 -32.56 -27.57 24.73
C LYS A 1 -32.22 -29.03 24.42
N PHE A 2 -31.12 -29.25 23.69
CA PHE A 2 -30.64 -30.60 23.36
C PHE A 2 -29.73 -31.06 24.51
N ILE A 3 -29.93 -32.26 25.03
CA ILE A 3 -29.14 -32.83 26.11
C ILE A 3 -28.39 -34.04 25.49
N LEU A 4 -27.04 -33.95 25.48
CA LEU A 4 -26.17 -35.03 25.04
C LEU A 4 -26.08 -36.12 26.08
N GLN A 5 -26.05 -37.38 25.63
CA GLN A 5 -25.86 -38.61 26.43
C GLN A 5 -24.51 -39.23 26.13
N ASP A 6 -24.10 -40.18 26.98
CA ASP A 6 -22.86 -40.92 26.76
C ASP A 6 -22.89 -41.65 25.41
N ASN A 7 -21.82 -41.54 24.65
CA ASN A 7 -21.62 -42.05 23.29
C ASN A 7 -22.37 -41.33 22.17
N ASP A 8 -22.98 -40.15 22.44
CA ASP A 8 -23.52 -39.33 21.37
C ASP A 8 -22.39 -38.74 20.51
N ILE A 9 -22.57 -38.80 19.20
CA ILE A 9 -21.66 -38.20 18.24
C ILE A 9 -22.34 -36.98 17.65
N VAL A 10 -21.73 -35.79 17.89
CA VAL A 10 -22.15 -34.55 17.28
C VAL A 10 -21.37 -34.27 16.00
N LEU A 11 -22.06 -34.35 14.88
CA LEU A 11 -21.46 -34.05 13.58
C LEU A 11 -21.84 -32.63 13.14
N VAL A 12 -20.86 -31.72 13.15
CA VAL A 12 -21.02 -30.37 12.64
C VAL A 12 -20.57 -30.33 11.19
N ARG A 13 -21.48 -30.00 10.28
CA ARG A 13 -21.19 -29.85 8.84
C ARG A 13 -21.26 -28.40 8.45
N LYS A 14 -20.36 -27.94 7.57
CA LYS A 14 -20.46 -26.62 6.96
C LYS A 14 -21.73 -26.56 6.11
N LEU A 15 -22.46 -25.46 6.21
CA LEU A 15 -23.61 -25.22 5.33
C LEU A 15 -23.12 -25.05 3.88
N GLU A 16 -23.94 -25.48 2.93
CA GLU A 16 -23.67 -25.22 1.51
C GLU A 16 -23.61 -23.69 1.28
N GLY A 17 -22.53 -23.23 0.62
CA GLY A 17 -22.28 -21.79 0.44
C GLY A 17 -21.60 -21.07 1.62
N TYR A 18 -21.30 -21.75 2.74
CA TYR A 18 -20.58 -21.16 3.85
C TYR A 18 -19.19 -20.68 3.41
N GLN A 19 -18.91 -19.39 3.61
CA GLN A 19 -17.59 -18.81 3.42
C GLN A 19 -16.94 -18.58 4.79
N GLU A 20 -15.70 -19.01 4.93
CA GLU A 20 -14.94 -18.71 6.14
C GLU A 20 -14.64 -17.23 6.21
N PRO A 21 -14.91 -16.56 7.35
CA PRO A 21 -14.48 -15.20 7.58
C PRO A 21 -12.96 -15.09 7.42
N VAL A 22 -12.49 -13.97 6.94
CA VAL A 22 -11.06 -13.71 6.78
C VAL A 22 -10.62 -12.59 7.72
N ARG A 23 -9.44 -12.74 8.29
CA ARG A 23 -8.81 -11.72 9.12
C ARG A 23 -7.87 -10.91 8.25
N ILE A 24 -8.04 -9.59 8.28
CA ILE A 24 -7.15 -8.64 7.61
C ILE A 24 -6.62 -7.63 8.61
N SER A 25 -5.39 -7.18 8.40
CA SER A 25 -4.78 -6.09 9.18
C SER A 25 -4.91 -4.78 8.44
N ILE A 26 -5.28 -3.71 9.11
CA ILE A 26 -5.37 -2.37 8.52
C ILE A 26 -4.54 -1.42 9.37
N GLN A 27 -3.53 -0.82 8.75
CA GLN A 27 -2.50 -0.01 9.37
C GLN A 27 -2.34 1.34 8.66
N GLY A 28 -1.66 2.28 9.31
CA GLY A 28 -1.33 3.59 8.75
C GLY A 28 -2.39 4.65 9.01
N GLU A 29 -2.70 5.46 8.00
CA GLU A 29 -3.55 6.67 8.14
C GLU A 29 -5.05 6.37 8.15
N VAL A 30 -5.48 5.56 9.10
CA VAL A 30 -6.87 5.30 9.48
C VAL A 30 -7.10 5.74 10.92
N ASN A 31 -8.36 6.00 11.28
CA ASN A 31 -8.66 6.52 12.64
C ASN A 31 -8.38 5.47 13.73
N PHE A 32 -8.67 4.19 13.48
CA PHE A 32 -8.45 3.09 14.42
C PHE A 32 -7.73 1.91 13.74
N PRO A 33 -6.38 1.95 13.63
CA PRO A 33 -5.60 0.84 13.08
C PRO A 33 -5.85 -0.44 13.89
N GLN A 34 -6.29 -1.52 13.23
CA GLN A 34 -6.60 -2.78 13.89
C GLN A 34 -6.70 -3.96 12.93
N ASN A 35 -6.78 -5.15 13.48
CA ASN A 35 -7.19 -6.34 12.75
C ASN A 35 -8.72 -6.41 12.73
N VAL A 36 -9.29 -6.68 11.57
CA VAL A 36 -10.73 -6.85 11.38
C VAL A 36 -11.03 -8.23 10.81
N ILE A 37 -12.20 -8.74 11.14
CA ILE A 37 -12.73 -9.98 10.58
C ILE A 37 -13.84 -9.58 9.62
N ILE A 38 -13.70 -9.96 8.36
CA ILE A 38 -14.72 -9.75 7.33
C ILE A 38 -15.42 -11.07 7.02
N GLU A 39 -16.74 -11.04 7.00
CA GLU A 39 -17.57 -12.26 6.76
C GLU A 39 -17.52 -12.70 5.29
N PHE A 40 -17.41 -11.75 4.38
CA PHE A 40 -17.41 -12.01 2.93
C PHE A 40 -16.08 -11.62 2.32
N LYS A 41 -15.45 -12.57 1.63
CA LYS A 41 -14.16 -12.33 0.92
C LYS A 41 -14.27 -11.23 -0.14
N ASN A 42 -15.43 -11.10 -0.78
CA ASN A 42 -15.71 -10.06 -1.76
C ASN A 42 -16.37 -8.86 -1.06
N THR A 43 -15.56 -8.00 -0.51
CA THR A 43 -15.96 -6.81 0.23
C THR A 43 -15.39 -5.58 -0.46
N ASN A 44 -16.15 -4.48 -0.54
CA ASN A 44 -15.61 -3.24 -1.05
C ASN A 44 -14.76 -2.53 0.00
N PHE A 45 -13.83 -1.71 -0.49
CA PHE A 45 -12.89 -1.05 0.42
C PHE A 45 -13.56 -0.04 1.36
N LYS A 46 -14.70 0.54 0.96
CA LYS A 46 -15.46 1.43 1.82
C LYS A 46 -15.97 0.72 3.09
N GLN A 47 -16.52 -0.49 2.93
CA GLN A 47 -16.96 -1.30 4.07
C GLN A 47 -15.80 -1.64 5.02
N ILE A 48 -14.61 -1.90 4.46
CA ILE A 48 -13.41 -2.13 5.27
C ILE A 48 -13.03 -0.88 6.06
N LEU A 49 -13.09 0.31 5.45
CA LEU A 49 -12.81 1.57 6.13
C LEU A 49 -13.79 1.85 7.26
N ASP A 50 -15.04 1.41 7.16
CA ASP A 50 -16.04 1.61 8.22
C ASP A 50 -15.63 0.90 9.52
N TYR A 51 -14.97 -0.27 9.45
CA TYR A 51 -14.44 -0.96 10.63
C TYR A 51 -13.34 -0.19 11.36
N VAL A 52 -12.57 0.61 10.64
CA VAL A 52 -11.43 1.38 11.18
C VAL A 52 -11.75 2.87 11.37
N GLY A 53 -13.04 3.22 11.33
CA GLY A 53 -13.52 4.60 11.56
C GLY A 53 -13.17 5.57 10.44
N GLY A 54 -12.81 5.07 9.25
CA GLY A 54 -12.45 5.88 8.10
C GLY A 54 -10.99 6.32 8.05
N LEU A 55 -10.68 7.15 7.07
CA LEU A 55 -9.34 7.68 6.80
C LEU A 55 -9.04 8.92 7.64
N THR A 56 -7.77 9.11 8.02
CA THR A 56 -7.32 10.38 8.57
C THR A 56 -7.20 11.45 7.48
N LYS A 57 -7.11 12.72 7.87
CA LYS A 57 -6.88 13.84 6.95
C LYS A 57 -5.53 13.77 6.20
N TYR A 58 -4.62 12.92 6.64
CA TYR A 58 -3.31 12.73 6.05
C TYR A 58 -3.22 11.51 5.14
N ALA A 59 -4.28 10.75 4.98
CA ALA A 59 -4.29 9.54 4.17
C ALA A 59 -3.98 9.82 2.69
N ASN A 60 -3.20 8.94 2.08
CA ASN A 60 -2.81 8.98 0.68
C ASN A 60 -3.08 7.63 -0.01
N LEU A 61 -4.25 7.48 -0.57
CA LEU A 61 -4.68 6.25 -1.24
C LEU A 61 -3.83 5.89 -2.47
N GLU A 62 -3.20 6.88 -3.13
CA GLU A 62 -2.33 6.61 -4.29
C GLU A 62 -1.04 5.86 -3.92
N ALA A 63 -0.56 6.06 -2.69
CA ALA A 63 0.64 5.42 -2.17
C ALA A 63 0.32 4.21 -1.29
N SER A 64 -0.96 3.93 -1.06
CA SER A 64 -1.41 2.80 -0.24
C SER A 64 -1.30 1.49 -1.02
N PHE A 65 -1.14 0.40 -0.30
CA PHE A 65 -0.94 -0.92 -0.87
C PHE A 65 -1.49 -2.01 0.05
N LEU A 66 -1.67 -3.21 -0.51
CA LEU A 66 -1.96 -4.44 0.22
C LEU A 66 -0.72 -5.33 0.17
N THR A 67 -0.39 -5.96 1.27
CA THR A 67 0.62 -7.02 1.33
C THR A 67 -0.08 -8.36 1.53
N ARG A 68 0.29 -9.34 0.70
CA ARG A 68 -0.19 -10.72 0.75
C ARG A 68 1.00 -11.65 0.61
N ASP A 69 1.22 -12.54 1.58
CA ASP A 69 2.37 -13.47 1.61
C ASP A 69 3.70 -12.74 1.38
N GLY A 70 3.87 -11.56 2.01
CA GLY A 70 5.07 -10.73 1.88
C GLY A 70 5.24 -10.02 0.53
N LYS A 71 4.28 -10.14 -0.38
CA LYS A 71 4.29 -9.49 -1.70
C LYS A 71 3.35 -8.29 -1.72
N VAL A 72 3.83 -7.16 -2.25
CA VAL A 72 3.00 -5.96 -2.41
C VAL A 72 2.07 -6.12 -3.61
N ILE A 73 0.77 -5.99 -3.36
CA ILE A 73 -0.30 -6.00 -4.36
C ILE A 73 -0.85 -4.58 -4.49
N THR A 74 -0.87 -4.07 -5.70
CA THR A 74 -1.46 -2.76 -5.99
C THR A 74 -2.96 -2.94 -6.19
N LEU A 75 -3.77 -2.35 -5.29
CA LEU A 75 -5.21 -2.22 -5.44
C LEU A 75 -5.59 -0.80 -5.88
N ASP A 76 -6.71 -0.67 -6.55
CA ASP A 76 -7.29 0.66 -6.82
C ASP A 76 -8.09 1.14 -5.61
N PHE A 77 -7.38 1.66 -4.62
CA PHE A 77 -7.99 2.23 -3.42
C PHE A 77 -8.79 3.52 -3.68
N LYS A 78 -8.71 4.11 -4.87
CA LYS A 78 -9.48 5.32 -5.19
C LYS A 78 -10.94 5.01 -5.45
N ASN A 79 -11.21 3.86 -6.03
CA ASN A 79 -12.58 3.40 -6.24
C ASN A 79 -13.05 2.58 -5.02
N LEU A 80 -13.49 3.26 -3.99
CA LEU A 80 -13.88 2.67 -2.71
C LEU A 80 -15.04 1.65 -2.82
N ASN A 81 -15.83 1.73 -3.88
CA ASN A 81 -16.99 0.85 -4.09
C ASN A 81 -16.66 -0.41 -4.90
N THR A 82 -15.45 -0.52 -5.45
CA THR A 82 -15.03 -1.73 -6.16
C THR A 82 -14.87 -2.87 -5.15
N SER A 83 -15.55 -3.99 -5.39
CA SER A 83 -15.36 -5.20 -4.61
C SER A 83 -13.99 -5.80 -4.89
N ASN A 84 -13.29 -6.15 -3.83
CA ASN A 84 -12.01 -6.82 -3.90
C ASN A 84 -12.10 -8.16 -3.18
N THR A 85 -11.35 -9.15 -3.64
CA THR A 85 -11.26 -10.43 -2.97
C THR A 85 -10.09 -10.39 -1.98
N PHE A 86 -10.42 -10.51 -0.70
CA PHE A 86 -9.44 -10.59 0.39
C PHE A 86 -9.27 -12.05 0.83
N ILE A 87 -8.09 -12.36 1.35
CA ILE A 87 -7.78 -13.66 1.97
C ILE A 87 -7.27 -13.46 3.39
N ASP A 88 -7.28 -14.53 4.17
CA ASP A 88 -6.78 -14.50 5.54
C ASP A 88 -5.30 -14.11 5.57
N GLY A 89 -4.95 -13.18 6.46
CA GLY A 89 -3.59 -12.65 6.58
C GLY A 89 -3.26 -11.47 5.65
N ASP A 90 -4.21 -10.96 4.84
CA ASP A 90 -3.96 -9.74 4.07
C ASP A 90 -3.68 -8.54 4.99
N GLU A 91 -2.69 -7.75 4.63
CA GLU A 91 -2.32 -6.53 5.34
C GLU A 91 -2.52 -5.31 4.44
N ILE A 92 -3.38 -4.40 4.84
CA ILE A 92 -3.63 -3.15 4.13
C ILE A 92 -2.87 -2.02 4.83
N PHE A 93 -2.02 -1.34 4.11
CA PHE A 93 -1.30 -0.16 4.61
C PHE A 93 -1.79 1.11 3.91
N ILE A 94 -2.37 2.02 4.69
CA ILE A 94 -2.80 3.33 4.22
C ILE A 94 -1.66 4.32 4.43
N ALA A 95 -1.06 4.74 3.32
CA ALA A 95 0.09 5.63 3.33
C ALA A 95 -0.30 7.04 3.78
N SER A 96 0.70 7.79 4.27
CA SER A 96 0.54 9.19 4.66
C SER A 96 0.89 10.15 3.53
N ASN A 97 0.25 11.31 3.51
CA ASN A 97 0.69 12.48 2.75
C ASN A 97 1.91 13.15 3.38
N LYS A 98 2.31 12.76 4.59
CA LYS A 98 3.56 13.16 5.21
C LYS A 98 4.62 12.12 4.84
N GLY A 99 5.79 12.56 4.43
CA GLY A 99 6.87 11.62 4.12
C GLY A 99 8.08 12.31 3.53
N ILE A 100 9.08 11.51 3.27
CA ILE A 100 10.34 11.93 2.66
C ILE A 100 10.46 11.38 1.24
N VAL A 101 11.33 11.98 0.46
CA VAL A 101 11.76 11.47 -0.84
C VAL A 101 13.27 11.28 -0.76
N SER A 102 13.72 10.06 -0.97
CA SER A 102 15.14 9.72 -0.98
C SER A 102 15.68 9.71 -2.40
N THR A 103 16.89 10.20 -2.60
CA THR A 103 17.63 10.13 -3.87
C THR A 103 18.89 9.30 -3.65
N LEU A 104 19.09 8.25 -4.46
CA LEU A 104 20.15 7.26 -4.30
C LEU A 104 20.84 6.93 -5.64
N GLY A 105 22.08 6.47 -5.57
CA GLY A 105 22.84 5.93 -6.69
C GLY A 105 23.75 6.97 -7.36
N ALA A 106 23.87 6.96 -8.68
CA ALA A 106 24.78 7.83 -9.43
C ALA A 106 24.29 9.30 -9.46
N ILE A 107 24.23 9.90 -8.28
CA ILE A 107 23.83 11.29 -7.98
C ILE A 107 24.94 11.92 -7.15
N GLU A 108 25.24 13.21 -7.36
CA GLU A 108 26.33 13.92 -6.66
C GLU A 108 26.20 13.82 -5.14
N ASN A 109 24.98 13.97 -4.59
CA ASN A 109 24.73 13.90 -3.16
C ASN A 109 23.45 13.07 -2.90
N GLU A 110 23.59 11.87 -2.39
CA GLU A 110 22.44 11.10 -1.88
C GLU A 110 21.78 11.89 -0.74
N SER A 111 20.48 12.11 -0.83
CA SER A 111 19.79 13.05 0.06
C SER A 111 18.36 12.60 0.36
N ASN A 112 17.86 13.07 1.51
CA ASN A 112 16.47 12.92 1.91
C ASN A 112 15.80 14.31 1.92
N PHE A 113 14.67 14.42 1.24
CA PHE A 113 13.89 15.65 1.13
C PHE A 113 12.52 15.45 1.76
N ILE A 114 11.97 16.49 2.35
CA ILE A 114 10.54 16.50 2.70
C ILE A 114 9.73 16.45 1.40
N TRP A 115 8.76 15.55 1.34
CA TRP A 115 7.88 15.47 0.20
C TRP A 115 6.99 16.72 0.07
N VAL A 116 6.86 17.22 -1.14
CA VAL A 116 5.96 18.34 -1.48
C VAL A 116 5.10 17.93 -2.68
N LYS A 117 3.78 18.06 -2.54
CA LYS A 117 2.77 17.58 -3.50
C LYS A 117 2.96 18.05 -4.95
N SER A 118 3.44 19.26 -5.14
CA SER A 118 3.63 19.87 -6.47
C SER A 118 4.94 19.48 -7.15
N LEU A 119 5.91 18.94 -6.42
CA LEU A 119 7.25 18.67 -6.94
C LEU A 119 7.31 17.32 -7.63
N ARG A 120 8.10 17.27 -8.71
CA ARG A 120 8.29 16.09 -9.55
C ARG A 120 9.71 15.57 -9.45
N ALA A 121 9.95 14.35 -9.95
CA ALA A 121 11.19 13.62 -9.76
C ALA A 121 12.46 14.43 -10.15
N LYS A 122 12.44 15.16 -11.26
CA LYS A 122 13.61 15.96 -11.69
C LYS A 122 13.97 17.08 -10.72
N TYR A 123 13.03 17.62 -9.96
CA TYR A 123 13.33 18.61 -8.93
C TYR A 123 14.27 18.03 -7.86
N TYR A 124 13.93 16.85 -7.35
CA TYR A 124 14.73 16.18 -6.32
C TYR A 124 16.12 15.80 -6.84
N ILE A 125 16.21 15.28 -8.07
CA ILE A 125 17.51 14.99 -8.70
C ILE A 125 18.37 16.26 -8.81
N LYS A 126 17.79 17.37 -9.26
CA LYS A 126 18.51 18.63 -9.38
C LYS A 126 19.02 19.13 -8.02
N ASN A 127 18.19 19.05 -6.98
CA ASN A 127 18.58 19.50 -5.64
C ASN A 127 19.52 18.54 -4.90
N SER A 128 19.72 17.32 -5.42
CA SER A 128 20.77 16.41 -5.00
C SER A 128 22.11 16.64 -5.73
N GLY A 129 22.29 17.80 -6.36
CA GLY A 129 23.49 18.11 -7.16
C GLY A 129 23.44 17.64 -8.61
N GLY A 130 22.39 16.88 -8.98
CA GLY A 130 22.25 16.31 -10.32
C GLY A 130 22.82 14.90 -10.43
N LYS A 131 22.85 14.41 -11.65
CA LYS A 131 23.41 13.09 -11.98
C LYS A 131 24.91 13.17 -12.24
N ILE A 132 25.66 12.19 -11.79
CA ILE A 132 27.08 12.02 -12.14
C ILE A 132 27.16 11.62 -13.61
N LYS A 133 27.55 12.55 -14.48
CA LYS A 133 27.46 12.41 -15.95
C LYS A 133 28.18 11.17 -16.54
N LYS A 134 29.27 10.74 -15.93
CA LYS A 134 30.07 9.57 -16.40
C LYS A 134 29.50 8.24 -15.91
N GLU A 135 28.68 8.25 -14.87
CA GLU A 135 28.22 7.02 -14.20
C GLU A 135 26.71 6.77 -14.34
N SER A 136 25.92 7.82 -14.68
CA SER A 136 24.46 7.72 -14.69
C SER A 136 23.92 7.26 -16.03
N SER A 137 23.28 6.10 -16.06
CA SER A 137 22.58 5.59 -17.24
C SER A 137 21.07 5.92 -17.19
N ASN A 138 20.33 5.27 -16.33
CA ASN A 138 18.90 5.36 -16.22
C ASN A 138 18.47 5.82 -14.82
N SER A 139 17.39 6.58 -14.74
CA SER A 139 16.79 6.94 -13.46
C SER A 139 15.36 6.45 -13.38
N TYR A 140 15.00 6.00 -12.22
CA TYR A 140 13.67 5.47 -11.90
C TYR A 140 13.17 6.05 -10.58
N ILE A 141 11.88 6.16 -10.44
CA ILE A 141 11.23 6.35 -9.15
C ILE A 141 10.60 5.03 -8.73
N LYS A 142 10.89 4.58 -7.52
CA LYS A 142 10.23 3.47 -6.84
C LYS A 142 9.21 4.05 -5.86
N TYR A 143 7.95 3.74 -6.08
CA TYR A 143 6.85 4.15 -5.21
C TYR A 143 6.72 3.21 -4.01
N PRO A 144 6.08 3.63 -2.90
CA PRO A 144 5.87 2.78 -1.72
C PRO A 144 5.14 1.47 -2.04
N ASN A 145 4.21 1.50 -3.00
CA ASN A 145 3.48 0.33 -3.50
C ASN A 145 4.31 -0.58 -4.43
N GLY A 146 5.65 -0.40 -4.48
CA GLY A 146 6.55 -1.20 -5.30
C GLY A 146 6.60 -0.85 -6.79
N LYS A 147 5.68 -0.04 -7.30
CA LYS A 147 5.65 0.37 -8.71
C LYS A 147 6.90 1.17 -9.09
N LEU A 148 7.45 0.89 -10.28
CA LEU A 148 8.56 1.64 -10.85
C LEU A 148 8.09 2.53 -12.00
N SER A 149 8.68 3.73 -12.13
CA SER A 149 8.48 4.59 -13.29
C SER A 149 9.80 5.22 -13.74
N LYS A 150 10.08 5.12 -15.04
CA LYS A 150 11.31 5.67 -15.64
C LYS A 150 11.27 7.21 -15.64
N ILE A 151 12.41 7.82 -15.36
CA ILE A 151 12.65 9.26 -15.42
C ILE A 151 13.60 9.52 -16.58
N ASN A 152 13.18 10.32 -17.57
CA ASN A 152 14.03 10.68 -18.72
C ASN A 152 13.72 12.12 -19.17
N PHE A 153 14.27 12.53 -20.32
CA PHE A 153 14.07 13.88 -20.83
C PHE A 153 12.58 14.21 -21.02
N PHE A 154 11.81 13.29 -21.59
CA PHE A 154 10.38 13.49 -21.88
C PHE A 154 9.45 13.14 -20.70
N LYS A 155 9.92 12.32 -19.76
CA LYS A 155 9.10 11.81 -18.66
C LYS A 155 9.60 12.29 -17.30
N ASN A 156 8.79 13.09 -16.64
CA ASN A 156 9.01 13.60 -15.29
C ASN A 156 7.83 13.21 -14.38
N PRO A 157 7.86 11.98 -13.82
CA PRO A 157 6.73 11.45 -13.07
C PRO A 157 6.45 12.22 -11.78
N LYS A 158 5.18 12.16 -11.34
CA LYS A 158 4.75 12.62 -10.02
C LYS A 158 5.48 11.81 -8.95
N VAL A 159 5.87 12.47 -7.87
CA VAL A 159 6.47 11.84 -6.69
C VAL A 159 5.40 11.68 -5.63
N LEU A 160 5.37 10.53 -4.98
CA LEU A 160 4.54 10.26 -3.81
C LEU A 160 5.39 10.32 -2.54
N PRO A 161 4.79 10.56 -1.36
CA PRO A 161 5.51 10.45 -0.09
C PRO A 161 6.17 9.07 0.03
N ASN A 162 7.35 9.04 0.65
CA ASN A 162 8.16 7.81 0.84
C ASN A 162 8.59 7.11 -0.47
N SER A 163 8.64 7.85 -1.57
CA SER A 163 9.23 7.37 -2.83
C SER A 163 10.75 7.45 -2.79
N ILE A 164 11.40 6.54 -3.51
CA ILE A 164 12.85 6.52 -3.70
C ILE A 164 13.17 6.80 -5.16
N ILE A 165 14.00 7.78 -5.43
CA ILE A 165 14.52 8.07 -6.76
C ILE A 165 15.90 7.42 -6.87
N ILE A 166 16.06 6.52 -7.82
CA ILE A 166 17.27 5.72 -8.01
C ILE A 166 17.86 6.08 -9.37
N THR A 167 19.13 6.44 -9.39
CA THR A 167 19.90 6.61 -10.63
C THR A 167 20.95 5.49 -10.70
N ASN A 168 20.80 4.61 -11.67
CA ASN A 168 21.75 3.50 -11.87
C ASN A 168 23.07 4.02 -12.45
N ARG A 169 24.12 3.34 -12.08
CA ARG A 169 25.44 3.46 -12.71
C ARG A 169 25.44 2.84 -14.09
#